data_c49a875b43d435eb6d08ff273cec7539
#
_entry.id   c49a875b43d435eb6d08ff273cec7539
#
_cell.length_a   1.000
_cell.length_b   1.000
_cell.length_c   1.000
_cell.angle_alpha   90.00
_cell.angle_beta   90.00
_cell.angle_gamma   90.00
#
_symmetry.space_group_name_H-M   'P 1'
#
loop_
_entity.id
_entity.type
_entity.pdbx_description
1 polymer ?
#
loop_
_entity_poly.entity_id
_entity_poly.type
_entity_poly.pdbx_seq_one_letter_code
_entity_poly.pdbx_strand_id
1 'polypeptide(L)'
;MAQAPQAPLTVRLAGAVQAGEAVLLLAATVLAAVDTAAGKSYQAASGIALTVIGLGTVGVLLLIALGLARARQWTRTPALMTQLFTGIVGIYLVQGSRLEWGIPALALAAAGLVALFAPASTKALARGRPASPPGSGRS
;
A
#
# COMPACT_ATOMS: atom_id res chain seq x y z
N MET A 1 -8.63 13.35 30.26
CA MET A 1 -8.72 12.58 28.99
C MET A 1 -7.30 12.33 28.53
N ALA A 2 -6.80 11.09 28.65
CA ALA A 2 -5.47 10.74 28.15
C ALA A 2 -5.55 10.70 26.62
N GLN A 3 -4.79 11.57 25.95
CA GLN A 3 -4.66 11.53 24.50
C GLN A 3 -4.03 10.18 24.11
N ALA A 4 -4.72 9.43 23.26
CA ALA A 4 -4.13 8.23 22.68
C ALA A 4 -2.78 8.59 22.03
N PRO A 5 -1.71 7.80 22.25
CA PRO A 5 -0.40 8.08 21.68
C PRO A 5 -0.52 8.18 20.17
N GLN A 6 -0.25 9.36 19.62
CA GLN A 6 -0.30 9.60 18.19
C GLN A 6 0.77 8.78 17.48
N ALA A 7 0.41 8.13 16.38
CA ALA A 7 1.36 7.41 15.56
C ALA A 7 2.50 8.34 15.09
N PRO A 8 3.77 7.89 15.12
CA PRO A 8 4.91 8.67 14.64
C PRO A 8 4.68 9.20 13.23
N LEU A 9 5.25 10.36 12.93
CA LEU A 9 5.12 11.02 11.62
C LEU A 9 5.48 10.07 10.45
N THR A 10 6.53 9.25 10.63
CA THR A 10 6.97 8.29 9.62
C THR A 10 5.93 7.21 9.32
N VAL A 11 5.20 6.72 10.32
CA VAL A 11 4.10 5.76 10.13
C VAL A 11 2.91 6.43 9.42
N ARG A 12 2.63 7.69 9.76
CA ARG A 12 1.58 8.48 9.08
C ARG A 12 1.96 8.75 7.63
N LEU A 13 3.24 9.04 7.34
CA LEU A 13 3.75 9.20 5.98
C LEU A 13 3.64 7.89 5.19
N ALA A 14 3.99 6.74 5.77
CA ALA A 14 3.79 5.45 5.13
C ALA A 14 2.31 5.20 4.80
N GLY A 15 1.41 5.56 5.70
CA GLY A 15 -0.04 5.49 5.45
C GLY A 15 -0.50 6.43 4.34
N ALA A 16 0.05 7.65 4.26
CA ALA A 16 -0.25 8.61 3.21
C ALA A 16 0.26 8.14 1.83
N VAL A 17 1.47 7.55 1.77
CA VAL A 17 2.00 6.93 0.54
C VAL A 17 1.08 5.81 0.07
N GLN A 18 0.65 4.94 0.99
CA GLN A 18 -0.26 3.83 0.67
C GLN A 18 -1.62 4.33 0.17
N ALA A 19 -2.13 5.43 0.74
CA ALA A 19 -3.35 6.08 0.25
C ALA A 19 -3.14 6.69 -1.14
N GLY A 20 -1.99 7.29 -1.40
CA GLY A 20 -1.60 7.80 -2.72
C GLY A 20 -1.59 6.70 -3.79
N GLU A 21 -1.03 5.53 -3.47
CA GLU A 21 -1.06 4.35 -4.35
C GLU A 21 -2.49 3.90 -4.63
N ALA A 22 -3.35 3.87 -3.61
CA ALA A 22 -4.76 3.53 -3.76
C ALA A 22 -5.48 4.50 -4.71
N VAL A 23 -5.20 5.81 -4.63
CA VAL A 23 -5.78 6.82 -5.51
C VAL A 23 -5.30 6.64 -6.95
N LEU A 24 -4.01 6.41 -7.17
CA LEU A 24 -3.47 6.15 -8.51
C LEU A 24 -4.06 4.89 -9.14
N LEU A 25 -4.15 3.82 -8.37
CA LEU A 25 -4.74 2.57 -8.84
C LEU A 25 -6.24 2.74 -9.12
N LEU A 26 -6.95 3.50 -8.28
CA LEU A 26 -8.36 3.81 -8.51
C LEU A 26 -8.53 4.58 -9.82
N ALA A 27 -7.72 5.60 -10.08
CA ALA A 27 -7.75 6.35 -11.33
C ALA A 27 -7.51 5.44 -12.54
N ALA A 28 -6.49 4.59 -12.51
CA ALA A 28 -6.21 3.61 -13.56
C ALA A 28 -7.37 2.62 -13.76
N THR A 29 -7.98 2.16 -12.67
CA THR A 29 -9.11 1.23 -12.70
C THR A 29 -10.36 1.88 -13.32
N VAL A 30 -10.64 3.15 -12.98
CA VAL A 30 -11.76 3.90 -13.56
C VAL A 30 -11.54 4.11 -15.06
N LEU A 31 -10.33 4.48 -15.49
CA LEU A 31 -10.00 4.61 -16.91
C LEU A 31 -10.20 3.28 -17.66
N ALA A 32 -9.73 2.18 -17.09
CA ALA A 32 -9.94 0.85 -17.68
C ALA A 32 -11.42 0.47 -17.77
N ALA A 33 -12.22 0.82 -16.76
CA ALA A 33 -13.66 0.59 -16.79
C ALA A 33 -14.36 1.42 -17.87
N VAL A 34 -13.99 2.70 -18.02
CA VAL A 34 -14.53 3.59 -19.06
C VAL A 34 -14.17 3.09 -20.45
N ASP A 35 -12.92 2.68 -20.68
CA ASP A 35 -12.48 2.13 -21.95
C ASP A 35 -13.20 0.81 -22.28
N THR A 36 -13.46 0.00 -21.27
CA THR A 36 -14.25 -1.24 -21.43
C THR A 36 -15.70 -0.92 -21.81
N ALA A 37 -16.34 0.02 -21.13
CA ALA A 37 -17.70 0.45 -21.43
C ALA A 37 -17.83 1.11 -22.81
N ALA A 38 -16.77 1.79 -23.27
CA ALA A 38 -16.69 2.40 -24.59
C ALA A 38 -16.35 1.40 -25.73
N GLY A 39 -16.23 0.11 -25.40
CA GLY A 39 -15.88 -0.94 -26.39
C GLY A 39 -14.44 -0.88 -26.90
N LYS A 40 -13.55 -0.15 -26.23
CA LYS A 40 -12.14 -0.01 -26.61
C LYS A 40 -11.25 -1.13 -26.06
N SER A 41 -11.77 -1.95 -25.15
CA SER A 41 -11.03 -3.10 -24.61
C SER A 41 -10.94 -4.22 -25.65
N TYR A 42 -9.78 -4.87 -25.73
CA TYR A 42 -9.56 -6.02 -26.62
C TYR A 42 -10.56 -7.15 -26.38
N GLN A 43 -10.96 -7.37 -25.13
CA GLN A 43 -12.05 -8.27 -24.71
C GLN A 43 -12.80 -7.67 -23.52
N ALA A 44 -14.12 -7.54 -23.63
CA ALA A 44 -14.95 -7.00 -22.55
C ALA A 44 -14.82 -7.77 -21.22
N ALA A 45 -14.75 -9.10 -21.29
CA ALA A 45 -14.56 -9.94 -20.09
C ALA A 45 -13.26 -9.63 -19.36
N SER A 46 -12.16 -9.40 -20.08
CA SER A 46 -10.87 -9.01 -19.48
C SER A 46 -10.93 -7.63 -18.84
N GLY A 47 -11.59 -6.67 -19.48
CA GLY A 47 -11.78 -5.32 -18.93
C GLY A 47 -12.61 -5.33 -17.64
N ILE A 48 -13.68 -6.11 -17.61
CA ILE A 48 -14.51 -6.30 -16.39
C ILE A 48 -13.68 -6.95 -15.27
N ALA A 49 -12.94 -8.01 -15.58
CA ALA A 49 -12.09 -8.68 -14.59
C ALA A 49 -11.03 -7.74 -14.01
N LEU A 50 -10.35 -6.95 -14.85
CA LEU A 50 -9.38 -5.95 -14.41
C LEU A 50 -10.02 -4.88 -13.51
N THR A 51 -11.23 -4.43 -13.84
CA THR A 51 -11.96 -3.46 -13.03
C THR A 51 -12.29 -4.03 -11.65
N VAL A 52 -12.81 -5.27 -11.58
CA VAL A 52 -13.16 -5.92 -10.31
C VAL A 52 -11.91 -6.15 -9.44
N ILE A 53 -10.84 -6.67 -10.04
CA ILE A 53 -9.56 -6.89 -9.34
C ILE A 53 -8.98 -5.55 -8.88
N GLY A 54 -9.00 -4.53 -9.73
CA GLY A 54 -8.51 -3.19 -9.41
C GLY A 54 -9.24 -2.59 -8.21
N LEU A 55 -10.57 -2.62 -8.20
CA LEU A 55 -11.38 -2.12 -7.09
C LEU A 55 -11.11 -2.91 -5.79
N GLY A 56 -11.00 -4.23 -5.88
CA GLY A 56 -10.63 -5.07 -4.73
C GLY A 56 -9.26 -4.69 -4.17
N THR A 57 -8.28 -4.49 -5.03
CA THR A 57 -6.93 -4.08 -4.63
C THR A 57 -6.93 -2.69 -3.99
N VAL A 58 -7.67 -1.71 -4.54
CA VAL A 58 -7.84 -0.39 -3.94
C VAL A 58 -8.40 -0.51 -2.52
N GLY A 59 -9.41 -1.36 -2.30
CA GLY A 59 -9.97 -1.61 -0.96
C GLY A 59 -8.93 -2.14 0.01
N VAL A 60 -8.10 -3.11 -0.41
CA VAL A 60 -7.00 -3.65 0.40
C VAL A 60 -5.96 -2.57 0.73
N LEU A 61 -5.54 -1.76 -0.25
CA LEU A 61 -4.59 -0.66 -0.03
C LEU A 61 -5.11 0.36 0.99
N LEU A 62 -6.40 0.72 0.91
CA LEU A 62 -7.03 1.62 1.87
C LEU A 62 -7.09 1.01 3.27
N LEU A 63 -7.38 -0.28 3.41
CA LEU A 63 -7.34 -0.96 4.70
C LEU A 63 -5.94 -0.96 5.31
N ILE A 64 -4.91 -1.19 4.51
CA ILE A 64 -3.51 -1.11 4.94
C ILE A 64 -3.17 0.33 5.37
N ALA A 65 -3.54 1.34 4.58
CA ALA A 65 -3.32 2.74 4.89
C ALA A 65 -3.96 3.14 6.23
N LEU A 66 -5.22 2.75 6.46
CA LEU A 66 -5.93 2.99 7.72
C LEU A 66 -5.28 2.24 8.90
N GLY A 67 -4.82 1.03 8.67
CA GLY A 67 -4.09 0.24 9.67
C GLY A 67 -2.76 0.88 10.05
N LEU A 68 -1.99 1.40 9.07
CA LEU A 68 -0.76 2.15 9.32
C LEU A 68 -1.04 3.45 10.08
N ALA A 69 -2.09 4.20 9.70
CA ALA A 69 -2.48 5.42 10.41
C ALA A 69 -2.80 5.15 11.89
N ARG A 70 -3.27 3.95 12.21
CA ARG A 70 -3.55 3.47 13.58
C ARG A 70 -2.37 2.72 14.21
N ALA A 71 -1.21 2.70 13.58
CA ALA A 71 0.01 1.98 14.00
C ALA A 71 -0.24 0.49 14.32
N ARG A 72 -1.13 -0.17 13.58
CA ARG A 72 -1.40 -1.59 13.77
C ARG A 72 -0.24 -2.44 13.26
N GLN A 73 0.26 -3.34 14.11
CA GLN A 73 1.44 -4.18 13.83
C GLN A 73 1.29 -5.05 12.58
N TRP A 74 0.11 -5.61 12.33
CA TRP A 74 -0.13 -6.52 11.21
C TRP A 74 0.04 -5.86 9.83
N THR A 75 -0.07 -4.51 9.76
CA THR A 75 -0.02 -3.78 8.48
C THR A 75 1.39 -3.64 7.92
N ARG A 76 2.43 -3.92 8.71
CA ARG A 76 3.82 -3.77 8.27
C ARG A 76 4.17 -4.72 7.12
N THR A 77 3.83 -6.00 7.26
CA THR A 77 4.15 -7.00 6.23
C THR A 77 3.40 -6.76 4.92
N PRO A 78 2.07 -6.59 4.90
CA PRO A 78 1.37 -6.28 3.66
C PRO A 78 1.80 -4.94 3.07
N ALA A 79 2.11 -3.91 3.89
CA ALA A 79 2.61 -2.64 3.38
C ALA A 79 3.97 -2.79 2.67
N LEU A 80 4.90 -3.58 3.22
CA LEU A 80 6.18 -3.87 2.55
C LEU A 80 5.97 -4.63 1.24
N MET A 81 5.08 -5.62 1.23
CA MET A 81 4.79 -6.39 0.02
C MET A 81 4.20 -5.51 -1.08
N THR A 82 3.27 -4.61 -0.74
CA THR A 82 2.69 -3.67 -1.71
C THR A 82 3.75 -2.73 -2.27
N GLN A 83 4.66 -2.20 -1.44
CA GLN A 83 5.74 -1.32 -1.91
C GLN A 83 6.70 -2.03 -2.88
N LEU A 84 7.08 -3.28 -2.58
CA LEU A 84 7.90 -4.08 -3.49
C LEU A 84 7.17 -4.33 -4.81
N PHE A 85 5.87 -4.67 -4.73
CA PHE A 85 5.07 -4.93 -5.92
C PHE A 85 4.89 -3.67 -6.77
N THR A 86 4.57 -2.53 -6.15
CA THR A 86 4.47 -1.22 -6.82
C THR A 86 5.80 -0.83 -7.48
N GLY A 87 6.93 -1.10 -6.82
CA GLY A 87 8.27 -0.88 -7.40
C GLY A 87 8.52 -1.72 -8.65
N ILE A 88 8.20 -3.01 -8.60
CA ILE A 88 8.33 -3.91 -9.77
C ILE A 88 7.44 -3.44 -10.91
N VAL A 89 6.17 -3.14 -10.64
CA VAL A 89 5.24 -2.62 -11.64
C VAL A 89 5.73 -1.30 -12.23
N GLY A 90 6.25 -0.40 -11.38
CA GLY A 90 6.83 0.87 -11.82
C GLY A 90 8.00 0.67 -12.80
N ILE A 91 8.90 -0.29 -12.53
CA ILE A 91 9.99 -0.64 -13.44
C ILE A 91 9.46 -1.13 -14.79
N TYR A 92 8.47 -2.04 -14.77
CA TYR A 92 7.86 -2.54 -16.00
C TYR A 92 7.18 -1.43 -16.82
N LEU A 93 6.50 -0.48 -16.15
CA LEU A 93 5.88 0.65 -16.83
C LEU A 93 6.91 1.56 -17.48
N VAL A 94 8.03 1.84 -16.81
CA VAL A 94 9.14 2.63 -17.38
C VAL A 94 9.75 1.91 -18.59
N GLN A 95 10.00 0.60 -18.50
CA GLN A 95 10.52 -0.20 -19.61
C GLN A 95 9.53 -0.26 -20.80
N GLY A 96 8.22 -0.25 -20.50
CA GLY A 96 7.16 -0.20 -21.49
C GLY A 96 6.87 1.20 -22.04
N SER A 97 7.76 2.17 -21.81
CA SER A 97 7.62 3.58 -22.26
C SER A 97 6.38 4.30 -21.70
N ARG A 98 5.87 3.84 -20.55
CA ARG A 98 4.75 4.46 -19.83
C ARG A 98 5.29 5.28 -18.66
N LEU A 99 6.14 6.26 -18.96
CA LEU A 99 6.84 7.07 -17.96
C LEU A 99 5.88 7.84 -17.05
N GLU A 100 4.76 8.30 -17.59
CA GLU A 100 3.72 9.03 -16.88
C GLU A 100 3.12 8.28 -15.69
N TRP A 101 3.11 6.94 -15.75
CA TRP A 101 2.65 6.05 -14.67
C TRP A 101 3.79 5.40 -13.90
N GLY A 102 4.88 5.08 -14.59
CA GLY A 102 6.02 4.38 -14.00
C GLY A 102 6.79 5.24 -13.00
N ILE A 103 7.05 6.52 -13.32
CA ILE A 103 7.79 7.43 -12.44
C ILE A 103 7.05 7.69 -11.13
N PRO A 104 5.75 8.06 -11.12
CA PRO A 104 4.99 8.19 -9.88
C PRO A 104 4.94 6.90 -9.05
N ALA A 105 4.77 5.75 -9.69
CA ALA A 105 4.76 4.46 -9.00
C ALA A 105 6.10 4.18 -8.30
N LEU A 106 7.23 4.38 -8.98
CA LEU A 106 8.57 4.21 -8.39
C LEU A 106 8.83 5.19 -7.26
N ALA A 107 8.43 6.46 -7.42
CA ALA A 107 8.59 7.47 -6.38
C ALA A 107 7.80 7.12 -5.11
N LEU A 108 6.55 6.66 -5.25
CA LEU A 108 5.73 6.21 -4.13
C LEU A 108 6.31 4.96 -3.47
N ALA A 109 6.74 3.96 -4.24
CA ALA A 109 7.37 2.76 -3.71
C ALA A 109 8.63 3.09 -2.90
N ALA A 110 9.51 3.95 -3.42
CA ALA A 110 10.70 4.37 -2.72
C ALA A 110 10.37 5.14 -1.43
N ALA A 111 9.44 6.10 -1.49
CA ALA A 111 9.01 6.87 -0.33
C ALA A 111 8.37 5.98 0.75
N GLY A 112 7.54 5.01 0.35
CA GLY A 112 6.92 4.06 1.26
C GLY A 112 7.92 3.15 1.95
N LEU A 113 8.90 2.61 1.21
CA LEU A 113 9.98 1.81 1.78
C LEU A 113 10.80 2.62 2.80
N VAL A 114 11.24 3.83 2.44
CA VAL A 114 11.97 4.71 3.35
C VAL A 114 11.16 4.98 4.63
N ALA A 115 9.88 5.30 4.50
CA ALA A 115 9.01 5.56 5.64
C ALA A 115 8.82 4.32 6.53
N LEU A 116 8.68 3.12 5.95
CA LEU A 116 8.50 1.86 6.69
C LEU A 116 9.78 1.40 7.40
N PHE A 117 10.96 1.64 6.81
CA PHE A 117 12.25 1.30 7.40
C PHE A 117 12.77 2.35 8.38
N ALA A 118 12.13 3.52 8.48
CA ALA A 118 12.54 4.54 9.43
C ALA A 118 12.53 3.99 10.88
N PRO A 119 13.56 4.30 11.72
CA PRO A 119 13.67 3.75 13.08
C PRO A 119 12.46 4.04 13.96
N ALA A 120 11.81 5.17 13.76
CA ALA A 120 10.57 5.54 14.47
C ALA A 120 9.40 4.62 14.10
N SER A 121 9.26 4.25 12.82
CA SER A 121 8.23 3.32 12.34
C SER A 121 8.45 1.92 12.87
N THR A 122 9.68 1.41 12.82
CA THR A 122 10.01 0.07 13.33
C THR A 122 9.75 -0.06 14.82
N LYS A 123 10.11 0.96 15.63
CA LYS A 123 9.84 0.99 17.07
C LYS A 123 8.35 1.07 17.38
N ALA A 124 7.59 1.91 16.66
CA ALA A 124 6.15 2.07 16.90
C ALA A 124 5.38 0.79 16.58
N LEU A 125 5.70 0.14 15.47
CA LEU A 125 5.06 -1.10 15.04
C LEU A 125 5.50 -2.34 15.85
N ALA A 126 6.67 -2.30 16.52
CA ALA A 126 7.14 -3.36 17.40
C ALA A 126 6.49 -3.31 18.80
N ARG A 127 6.08 -2.13 19.28
CA ARG A 127 5.45 -1.95 20.62
C ARG A 127 4.08 -2.64 20.75
N GLY A 128 3.43 -3.01 19.66
CA GLY A 128 2.17 -3.76 19.67
C GLY A 128 2.31 -5.25 19.96
N ARG A 129 3.52 -5.75 20.18
CA ARG A 129 3.73 -7.17 20.53
C ARG A 129 3.31 -7.39 21.98
N PRO A 130 2.35 -8.29 22.28
CA PRO A 130 2.07 -8.66 23.66
C PRO A 130 3.37 -9.15 24.31
N ALA A 131 3.68 -8.65 25.49
CA ALA A 131 4.79 -9.17 26.27
C ALA A 131 4.59 -10.67 26.44
N SER A 132 5.58 -11.47 26.05
CA SER A 132 5.55 -12.91 26.32
C SER A 132 5.37 -13.10 27.83
N PRO A 133 4.46 -13.98 28.27
CA PRO A 133 4.28 -14.20 29.70
C PRO A 133 5.62 -14.62 30.34
N PRO A 134 6.00 -14.04 31.47
CA PRO A 134 7.19 -14.46 32.18
C PRO A 134 6.97 -15.88 32.69
N GLY A 135 7.63 -16.88 32.11
CA GLY A 135 7.57 -18.23 32.66
C GLY A 135 7.64 -19.41 31.72
N SER A 136 7.82 -19.28 30.40
CA SER A 136 7.99 -20.46 29.53
C SER A 136 9.48 -20.82 29.29
N GLY A 137 10.31 -20.58 30.27
CA GLY A 137 11.70 -20.99 30.24
C GLY A 137 12.00 -21.98 31.35
N ARG A 138 12.22 -23.25 30.98
CA ARG A 138 12.89 -24.32 31.74
C ARG A 138 11.98 -25.28 32.51
N SER A 139 11.75 -26.38 31.94
CA SER A 139 11.92 -27.70 32.59
C SER A 139 12.61 -28.60 31.60
#